data_6748ec7c1c191388d6307da5749ae1ed
#
_entry.id   6748ec7c1c191388d6307da5749ae1ed
#
_cell.length_a   1.000
_cell.length_b   1.000
_cell.length_c   1.000
_cell.angle_alpha   90.00
_cell.angle_beta   90.00
_cell.angle_gamma   90.00
#
_symmetry.space_group_name_H-M   'P 1'
#
loop_
_entity.id
_entity.type
_entity.pdbx_description
1 polymer ?
#
loop_
_entity_poly.entity_id
_entity_poly.type
_entity_poly.pdbx_seq_one_letter_code
_entity_poly.pdbx_strand_id
1 'polypeptide(L)'
;MTGTSWSGGSFGDTGTCVLAPNADVMTLDGTNTWVLRDPDSSRSIVVDPGPSIDAHRDAIDAAAGDVAVVLLTHHHADHSEAAREYAERHGCGVRALDPAYRLGSEGLGEGDVVAVGGLEVHVVATPGHTADSLSFVVPQDRAVLTGDTVLGRGTTVVAHPDGQLGAYLSSLERLHALCGEQGITTVWPGHGPVIDDALGALDHYLAHREQRLDQVRAALATLPPTDDPARAVVEIVYADVDPVLWGAAELSVRAQLAYLSSER
;
A
#
# COMPACT_ATOMS: atom_id res chain seq x y z
N MET A 1 -4.65 -22.76 -13.80
CA MET A 1 -3.72 -23.03 -12.71
C MET A 1 -4.40 -22.60 -11.42
N THR A 2 -4.71 -23.54 -10.54
CA THR A 2 -5.29 -23.24 -9.23
C THR A 2 -4.16 -22.67 -8.36
N GLY A 3 -3.98 -21.35 -8.42
CA GLY A 3 -3.09 -20.66 -7.51
C GLY A 3 -3.63 -20.90 -6.08
N THR A 4 -2.75 -21.27 -5.17
CA THR A 4 -3.06 -21.31 -3.73
C THR A 4 -3.55 -19.93 -3.33
N SER A 5 -4.76 -19.86 -2.76
CA SER A 5 -5.32 -18.64 -2.20
C SER A 5 -4.37 -18.10 -1.13
N TRP A 6 -4.07 -16.81 -1.15
CA TRP A 6 -3.28 -16.16 -0.11
C TRP A 6 -4.05 -16.17 1.22
N SER A 7 -3.37 -16.45 2.32
CA SER A 7 -4.00 -16.57 3.64
C SER A 7 -3.19 -15.93 4.78
N GLY A 8 -2.17 -15.13 4.44
CA GLY A 8 -1.27 -14.58 5.46
C GLY A 8 -0.31 -15.62 6.04
N GLY A 9 0.20 -15.36 7.24
CA GLY A 9 1.17 -16.21 7.96
C GLY A 9 2.34 -15.45 8.53
N SER A 10 3.38 -16.15 8.97
CA SER A 10 4.59 -15.55 9.55
C SER A 10 5.68 -15.38 8.48
N PHE A 11 6.37 -14.26 8.51
CA PHE A 11 7.39 -13.86 7.54
C PHE A 11 8.57 -13.21 8.27
N GLY A 12 9.78 -13.55 7.86
CA GLY A 12 10.99 -13.13 8.56
C GLY A 12 10.99 -13.60 10.00
N ASP A 13 11.67 -12.86 10.86
CA ASP A 13 11.75 -13.14 12.29
C ASP A 13 10.70 -12.35 13.09
N THR A 14 10.18 -11.24 12.54
CA THR A 14 9.35 -10.27 13.28
C THR A 14 7.92 -10.14 12.75
N GLY A 15 7.63 -10.49 11.50
CA GLY A 15 6.38 -10.20 10.82
C GLY A 15 5.35 -11.34 10.89
N THR A 16 4.11 -11.00 11.22
CA THR A 16 2.94 -11.88 11.04
C THR A 16 1.86 -11.13 10.26
N CYS A 17 1.46 -11.67 9.11
CA CYS A 17 0.36 -11.17 8.32
C CYS A 17 -0.95 -11.83 8.74
N VAL A 18 -1.92 -11.03 9.16
CA VAL A 18 -3.30 -11.43 9.44
C VAL A 18 -4.17 -10.93 8.31
N LEU A 19 -4.71 -11.84 7.50
CA LEU A 19 -5.54 -11.48 6.34
C LEU A 19 -6.97 -11.15 6.78
N ALA A 20 -7.46 -9.96 6.40
CA ALA A 20 -8.84 -9.57 6.64
C ALA A 20 -9.81 -10.32 5.69
N PRO A 21 -11.00 -10.71 6.15
CA PRO A 21 -12.00 -11.42 5.34
C PRO A 21 -12.84 -10.46 4.47
N ASN A 22 -12.19 -9.56 3.74
CA ASN A 22 -12.78 -8.54 2.88
C ASN A 22 -12.33 -8.68 1.43
N ALA A 23 -12.20 -9.92 0.94
CA ALA A 23 -11.80 -10.19 -0.45
C ALA A 23 -12.74 -9.52 -1.46
N ASP A 24 -12.16 -8.76 -2.38
CA ASP A 24 -12.85 -8.02 -3.44
C ASP A 24 -11.91 -7.77 -4.63
N VAL A 25 -12.44 -7.26 -5.73
CA VAL A 25 -11.63 -6.90 -6.91
C VAL A 25 -10.56 -5.84 -6.61
N MET A 26 -10.76 -5.00 -5.59
CA MET A 26 -9.82 -3.96 -5.16
C MET A 26 -8.89 -4.45 -4.06
N THR A 27 -9.34 -5.34 -3.19
CA THR A 27 -8.57 -5.83 -2.03
C THR A 27 -7.94 -7.21 -2.26
N LEU A 28 -8.09 -7.79 -3.46
CA LEU A 28 -7.57 -9.11 -3.84
C LEU A 28 -8.14 -10.24 -2.95
N ASP A 29 -7.29 -10.92 -2.16
CA ASP A 29 -7.72 -11.94 -1.21
C ASP A 29 -8.21 -11.32 0.12
N GLY A 30 -8.01 -10.02 0.31
CA GLY A 30 -8.30 -9.24 1.49
C GLY A 30 -7.16 -8.27 1.82
N THR A 31 -7.36 -7.44 2.84
CA THR A 31 -6.34 -6.53 3.36
C THR A 31 -5.39 -7.27 4.28
N ASN A 32 -4.10 -7.06 4.11
CA ASN A 32 -3.06 -7.57 4.98
C ASN A 32 -2.85 -6.63 6.17
N THR A 33 -3.26 -7.05 7.36
CA THR A 33 -2.82 -6.42 8.60
C THR A 33 -1.49 -7.05 9.03
N TRP A 34 -0.49 -6.23 9.32
CA TRP A 34 0.80 -6.71 9.75
C TRP A 34 1.00 -6.50 11.25
N VAL A 35 1.29 -7.57 11.96
CA VAL A 35 1.74 -7.55 13.35
C VAL A 35 3.25 -7.72 13.35
N LEU A 36 3.96 -6.69 13.85
CA LEU A 36 5.41 -6.68 13.93
C LEU A 36 5.84 -6.79 15.39
N ARG A 37 6.65 -7.79 15.71
CA ARG A 37 7.10 -8.04 17.08
C ARG A 37 8.51 -8.65 17.11
N ASP A 38 9.39 -8.04 17.89
CA ASP A 38 10.67 -8.66 18.23
C ASP A 38 10.44 -9.98 18.98
N PRO A 39 11.13 -11.09 18.64
CA PRO A 39 10.97 -12.39 19.27
C PRO A 39 11.13 -12.38 20.80
N ASP A 40 11.96 -11.49 21.32
CA ASP A 40 12.24 -11.36 22.76
C ASP A 40 11.30 -10.37 23.48
N SER A 41 10.32 -9.78 22.76
CA SER A 41 9.36 -8.81 23.29
C SER A 41 7.94 -9.38 23.38
N SER A 42 7.21 -9.00 24.43
CA SER A 42 5.76 -9.20 24.50
C SER A 42 4.97 -8.12 23.74
N ARG A 43 5.63 -7.00 23.39
CA ARG A 43 4.99 -5.83 22.79
C ARG A 43 5.12 -5.86 21.26
N SER A 44 4.04 -5.46 20.60
CA SER A 44 3.94 -5.43 19.13
C SER A 44 3.58 -4.04 18.59
N ILE A 45 3.84 -3.87 17.30
CA ILE A 45 3.32 -2.81 16.44
C ILE A 45 2.27 -3.47 15.55
N VAL A 46 1.09 -2.87 15.41
CA VAL A 46 0.08 -3.30 14.43
C VAL A 46 0.04 -2.27 13.30
N VAL A 47 0.19 -2.73 12.06
CA VAL A 47 0.12 -1.89 10.86
C VAL A 47 -1.16 -2.21 10.11
N ASP A 48 -1.94 -1.18 9.81
CA ASP A 48 -3.20 -1.27 9.05
C ASP A 48 -4.16 -2.32 9.63
N PRO A 49 -4.81 -2.06 10.76
CA PRO A 49 -5.70 -3.04 11.41
C PRO A 49 -6.94 -3.38 10.57
N GLY A 50 -7.05 -2.80 9.38
CA GLY A 50 -7.98 -3.19 8.35
C GLY A 50 -9.39 -2.63 8.52
N PRO A 51 -10.37 -3.27 7.87
CA PRO A 51 -11.78 -2.91 7.98
C PRO A 51 -12.32 -3.25 9.37
N SER A 52 -13.40 -2.56 9.76
CA SER A 52 -14.06 -2.76 11.05
C SER A 52 -14.88 -4.05 11.09
N ILE A 53 -14.18 -5.20 11.12
CA ILE A 53 -14.72 -6.55 11.19
C ILE A 53 -14.30 -7.21 12.49
N ASP A 54 -15.25 -7.61 13.34
CA ASP A 54 -14.97 -8.19 14.67
C ASP A 54 -14.04 -9.42 14.59
N ALA A 55 -14.36 -10.36 13.71
CA ALA A 55 -13.56 -11.58 13.54
C ALA A 55 -12.10 -11.29 13.11
N HIS A 56 -11.89 -10.21 12.35
CA HIS A 56 -10.54 -9.76 11.97
C HIS A 56 -9.80 -9.18 13.16
N ARG A 57 -10.44 -8.31 13.94
CA ARG A 57 -9.87 -7.77 15.18
C ARG A 57 -9.48 -8.86 16.17
N ASP A 58 -10.34 -9.88 16.34
CA ASP A 58 -10.04 -11.03 17.21
C ASP A 58 -8.84 -11.83 16.69
N ALA A 59 -8.68 -11.97 15.39
CA ALA A 59 -7.53 -12.62 14.78
C ALA A 59 -6.23 -11.80 14.95
N ILE A 60 -6.31 -10.47 14.86
CA ILE A 60 -5.18 -9.56 15.15
C ILE A 60 -4.78 -9.71 16.63
N ASP A 61 -5.74 -9.69 17.56
CA ASP A 61 -5.50 -9.83 19.00
C ASP A 61 -4.76 -11.15 19.31
N ALA A 62 -5.16 -12.24 18.67
CA ALA A 62 -4.53 -13.53 18.84
C ALA A 62 -3.06 -13.57 18.40
N ALA A 63 -2.69 -12.74 17.39
CA ALA A 63 -1.33 -12.62 16.88
C ALA A 63 -0.50 -11.56 17.63
N ALA A 64 -1.10 -10.46 18.02
CA ALA A 64 -0.39 -9.26 18.48
C ALA A 64 0.06 -9.32 19.95
N GLY A 65 -0.72 -9.90 20.84
CA GLY A 65 -0.46 -9.83 22.27
C GLY A 65 -0.63 -8.41 22.83
N ASP A 66 0.43 -7.82 23.42
CA ASP A 66 0.41 -6.47 23.99
C ASP A 66 0.74 -5.43 22.89
N VAL A 67 -0.27 -4.69 22.42
CA VAL A 67 -0.13 -3.70 21.35
C VAL A 67 0.42 -2.38 21.88
N ALA A 68 1.60 -1.99 21.41
CA ALA A 68 2.26 -0.76 21.80
C ALA A 68 1.77 0.46 21.04
N VAL A 69 1.49 0.29 19.75
CA VAL A 69 1.07 1.36 18.82
C VAL A 69 0.46 0.75 17.57
N VAL A 70 -0.46 1.50 16.97
CA VAL A 70 -1.00 1.24 15.63
C VAL A 70 -0.35 2.22 14.66
N LEU A 71 0.12 1.73 13.51
CA LEU A 71 0.62 2.55 12.40
C LEU A 71 -0.32 2.41 11.20
N LEU A 72 -0.51 3.50 10.47
CA LEU A 72 -1.24 3.48 9.21
C LEU A 72 -0.32 3.79 8.04
N THR A 73 -0.41 2.97 6.98
CA THR A 73 0.27 3.25 5.71
C THR A 73 -0.41 4.39 4.98
N HIS A 74 -1.76 4.41 4.98
CA HIS A 74 -2.57 5.45 4.35
C HIS A 74 -4.02 5.42 4.85
N HIS A 75 -4.84 6.36 4.37
CA HIS A 75 -6.16 6.63 4.92
C HIS A 75 -7.30 5.76 4.41
N HIS A 76 -7.13 4.92 3.38
CA HIS A 76 -8.22 4.10 2.84
C HIS A 76 -8.89 3.26 3.93
N ALA A 77 -10.22 3.14 3.86
CA ALA A 77 -11.02 2.58 4.93
C ALA A 77 -10.67 1.12 5.25
N ASP A 78 -10.32 0.34 4.25
CA ASP A 78 -9.92 -1.06 4.42
C ASP A 78 -8.57 -1.23 5.15
N HIS A 79 -7.79 -0.16 5.34
CA HIS A 79 -6.58 -0.10 6.17
C HIS A 79 -6.83 0.60 7.51
N SER A 80 -7.63 1.65 7.53
CA SER A 80 -7.72 2.62 8.63
C SER A 80 -8.99 2.57 9.47
N GLU A 81 -10.09 1.96 8.98
CA GLU A 81 -11.41 2.07 9.60
C GLU A 81 -11.43 1.56 11.04
N ALA A 82 -10.77 0.43 11.32
CA ALA A 82 -10.69 -0.13 12.66
C ALA A 82 -9.67 0.55 13.58
N ALA A 83 -8.73 1.36 13.04
CA ALA A 83 -7.52 1.78 13.75
C ALA A 83 -7.79 2.49 15.07
N ARG A 84 -8.71 3.46 15.10
CA ARG A 84 -9.03 4.22 16.32
C ARG A 84 -9.64 3.34 17.39
N GLU A 85 -10.69 2.58 17.05
CA GLU A 85 -11.39 1.69 18.00
C GLU A 85 -10.45 0.61 18.52
N TYR A 86 -9.62 0.03 17.62
CA TYR A 86 -8.63 -0.97 17.97
C TYR A 86 -7.58 -0.43 18.95
N ALA A 87 -7.03 0.75 18.69
CA ALA A 87 -6.06 1.38 19.57
C ALA A 87 -6.66 1.78 20.95
N GLU A 88 -7.89 2.30 20.97
CA GLU A 88 -8.60 2.61 22.23
C GLU A 88 -8.80 1.36 23.10
N ARG A 89 -9.15 0.23 22.48
CA ARG A 89 -9.30 -1.08 23.16
C ARG A 89 -8.00 -1.55 23.81
N HIS A 90 -6.85 -1.27 23.18
CA HIS A 90 -5.53 -1.64 23.69
C HIS A 90 -4.85 -0.55 24.52
N GLY A 91 -5.47 0.61 24.69
CA GLY A 91 -4.91 1.73 25.44
C GLY A 91 -3.65 2.31 24.81
N CYS A 92 -3.51 2.20 23.48
CA CYS A 92 -2.37 2.73 22.72
C CYS A 92 -2.78 3.86 21.76
N GLY A 93 -1.81 4.45 21.05
CA GLY A 93 -2.04 5.49 20.05
C GLY A 93 -2.15 4.94 18.62
N VAL A 94 -2.70 5.76 17.71
CA VAL A 94 -2.61 5.60 16.26
C VAL A 94 -1.67 6.67 15.72
N ARG A 95 -0.65 6.26 14.98
CA ARG A 95 0.26 7.16 14.27
C ARG A 95 0.01 7.07 12.77
N ALA A 96 -0.19 8.19 12.12
CA ALA A 96 -0.46 8.33 10.69
C ALA A 96 0.17 9.63 10.17
N LEU A 97 0.36 9.76 8.85
CA LEU A 97 0.79 11.01 8.24
C LEU A 97 -0.33 12.05 8.36
N ASP A 98 -1.55 11.69 7.93
CA ASP A 98 -2.71 12.59 8.07
C ASP A 98 -3.16 12.69 9.55
N PRO A 99 -3.19 13.92 10.12
CA PRO A 99 -3.66 14.14 11.49
C PRO A 99 -5.08 13.66 11.78
N ALA A 100 -5.96 13.58 10.77
CA ALA A 100 -7.35 13.15 10.93
C ALA A 100 -7.46 11.68 11.39
N TYR A 101 -6.46 10.86 11.08
CA TYR A 101 -6.44 9.43 11.40
C TYR A 101 -5.64 9.09 12.67
N ARG A 102 -5.11 10.08 13.37
CA ARG A 102 -4.31 9.90 14.60
C ARG A 102 -5.17 9.69 15.84
N LEU A 103 -4.65 8.93 16.77
CA LEU A 103 -5.09 8.89 18.16
C LEU A 103 -3.88 9.19 19.05
N GLY A 104 -3.92 10.33 19.75
CA GLY A 104 -2.77 10.88 20.48
C GLY A 104 -2.09 12.02 19.73
N SER A 105 -0.95 12.48 20.25
CA SER A 105 -0.23 13.65 19.74
C SER A 105 0.86 13.31 18.72
N GLU A 106 1.25 12.03 18.61
CA GLU A 106 2.34 11.60 17.75
C GLU A 106 1.84 11.30 16.33
N GLY A 107 2.49 11.89 15.35
CA GLY A 107 2.29 11.59 13.93
C GLY A 107 3.33 10.63 13.38
N LEU A 108 3.28 10.45 12.06
CA LEU A 108 4.33 9.80 11.25
C LEU A 108 4.75 10.74 10.14
N GLY A 109 6.02 10.67 9.77
CA GLY A 109 6.58 11.39 8.64
C GLY A 109 7.86 10.76 8.15
N GLU A 110 8.36 11.29 7.05
CA GLU A 110 9.65 10.90 6.46
C GLU A 110 10.77 10.89 7.47
N GLY A 111 11.49 9.77 7.56
CA GLY A 111 12.67 9.61 8.42
C GLY A 111 12.37 9.32 9.89
N ASP A 112 11.10 9.26 10.29
CA ASP A 112 10.75 8.82 11.64
C ASP A 112 11.16 7.36 11.86
N VAL A 113 11.48 7.03 13.11
CA VAL A 113 11.72 5.66 13.57
C VAL A 113 10.78 5.33 14.71
N VAL A 114 10.03 4.26 14.58
CA VAL A 114 9.17 3.72 15.63
C VAL A 114 9.86 2.51 16.25
N ALA A 115 10.26 2.62 17.51
CA ALA A 115 10.97 1.55 18.22
C ALA A 115 10.09 0.93 19.32
N VAL A 116 9.93 -0.38 19.31
CA VAL A 116 9.16 -1.16 20.29
C VAL A 116 9.89 -2.47 20.58
N GLY A 117 10.28 -2.68 21.84
CA GLY A 117 10.80 -3.96 22.31
C GLY A 117 12.06 -4.48 21.60
N GLY A 118 12.87 -3.59 21.01
CA GLY A 118 14.06 -3.97 20.23
C GLY A 118 13.84 -3.94 18.71
N LEU A 119 12.59 -3.97 18.25
CA LEU A 119 12.23 -3.79 16.85
C LEU A 119 12.26 -2.31 16.48
N GLU A 120 12.82 -1.98 15.33
CA GLU A 120 12.76 -0.65 14.71
C GLU A 120 12.02 -0.71 13.38
N VAL A 121 11.11 0.25 13.18
CA VAL A 121 10.36 0.47 11.93
C VAL A 121 10.70 1.87 11.42
N HIS A 122 11.33 1.94 10.25
CA HIS A 122 11.75 3.20 9.66
C HIS A 122 10.71 3.68 8.64
N VAL A 123 10.28 4.92 8.77
CA VAL A 123 9.20 5.50 7.96
C VAL A 123 9.77 6.16 6.70
N VAL A 124 9.18 5.81 5.56
CA VAL A 124 9.49 6.38 4.24
C VAL A 124 8.21 6.92 3.64
N ALA A 125 8.17 8.22 3.30
CA ALA A 125 7.01 8.77 2.61
C ALA A 125 6.99 8.29 1.16
N THR A 126 5.86 7.70 0.76
CA THR A 126 5.63 7.15 -0.59
C THR A 126 4.32 7.64 -1.18
N PRO A 127 4.13 8.99 -1.29
CA PRO A 127 2.89 9.54 -1.83
C PRO A 127 2.67 9.11 -3.28
N GLY A 128 1.40 9.02 -3.67
CA GLY A 128 1.04 8.78 -5.06
C GLY A 128 -0.13 7.85 -5.26
N HIS A 129 -0.23 6.73 -4.53
CA HIS A 129 -1.49 5.98 -4.43
C HIS A 129 -2.53 6.83 -3.70
N THR A 130 -2.16 7.34 -2.54
CA THR A 130 -2.80 8.47 -1.83
C THR A 130 -1.76 9.54 -1.52
N ALA A 131 -2.19 10.74 -1.16
CA ALA A 131 -1.28 11.82 -0.77
C ALA A 131 -0.54 11.55 0.55
N ASP A 132 -1.14 10.74 1.43
CA ASP A 132 -0.63 10.40 2.75
C ASP A 132 0.08 9.03 2.83
N SER A 133 0.32 8.38 1.68
CA SER A 133 0.95 7.05 1.65
C SER A 133 2.35 7.04 2.28
N LEU A 134 2.55 6.06 3.14
CA LEU A 134 3.82 5.72 3.80
C LEU A 134 4.20 4.26 3.51
N SER A 135 5.50 4.00 3.46
CA SER A 135 6.07 2.67 3.53
C SER A 135 6.90 2.52 4.80
N PHE A 136 7.01 1.30 5.31
CA PHE A 136 7.72 1.01 6.56
C PHE A 136 8.82 -0.02 6.31
N VAL A 137 10.07 0.37 6.53
CA VAL A 137 11.21 -0.54 6.45
C VAL A 137 11.41 -1.23 7.79
N VAL A 138 11.55 -2.54 7.75
CA VAL A 138 11.92 -3.41 8.88
C VAL A 138 13.32 -3.97 8.62
N PRO A 139 14.38 -3.31 9.10
CA PRO A 139 15.76 -3.68 8.78
C PRO A 139 16.12 -5.11 9.21
N GLN A 140 15.57 -5.58 10.34
CA GLN A 140 15.83 -6.92 10.88
C GLN A 140 15.46 -8.02 9.87
N ASP A 141 14.38 -7.83 9.13
CA ASP A 141 13.88 -8.79 8.14
C ASP A 141 14.28 -8.44 6.70
N ARG A 142 15.01 -7.34 6.50
CA ARG A 142 15.28 -6.78 5.17
C ARG A 142 14.00 -6.66 4.34
N ALA A 143 12.93 -6.22 4.99
CA ALA A 143 11.60 -6.13 4.42
C ALA A 143 11.11 -4.68 4.37
N VAL A 144 10.22 -4.38 3.41
CA VAL A 144 9.49 -3.12 3.35
C VAL A 144 7.99 -3.39 3.24
N LEU A 145 7.21 -2.80 4.17
CA LEU A 145 5.77 -2.74 4.07
C LEU A 145 5.43 -1.56 3.16
N THR A 146 4.72 -1.83 2.08
CA THR A 146 4.45 -0.81 1.04
C THR A 146 3.02 -0.27 1.06
N GLY A 147 2.17 -0.78 1.96
CA GLY A 147 0.73 -0.53 1.84
C GLY A 147 0.30 -0.82 0.41
N ASP A 148 -0.38 0.13 -0.21
CA ASP A 148 -0.87 0.00 -1.58
C ASP A 148 0.04 0.66 -2.63
N THR A 149 1.26 1.02 -2.28
CA THR A 149 2.25 1.48 -3.27
C THR A 149 2.69 0.33 -4.19
N VAL A 150 2.95 -0.86 -3.62
CA VAL A 150 3.27 -2.10 -4.35
C VAL A 150 2.42 -3.23 -3.78
N LEU A 151 1.64 -3.91 -4.62
CA LEU A 151 0.76 -5.02 -4.25
C LEU A 151 1.40 -6.37 -4.55
N GLY A 152 0.99 -7.41 -3.85
CA GLY A 152 1.52 -8.77 -4.01
C GLY A 152 1.20 -9.42 -5.36
N ARG A 153 0.20 -8.91 -6.08
CA ARG A 153 -0.10 -9.24 -7.48
C ARG A 153 -0.88 -8.12 -8.15
N GLY A 154 -0.82 -8.06 -9.48
CA GLY A 154 -1.41 -6.95 -10.25
C GLY A 154 -0.63 -5.67 -10.05
N THR A 155 -1.30 -4.54 -10.22
CA THR A 155 -0.74 -3.21 -10.00
C THR A 155 -1.77 -2.31 -9.35
N THR A 156 -1.32 -1.40 -8.49
CA THR A 156 -2.20 -0.50 -7.74
C THR A 156 -2.95 0.49 -8.65
N VAL A 157 -4.07 0.99 -8.16
CA VAL A 157 -4.81 2.11 -8.76
C VAL A 157 -4.24 3.42 -8.23
N VAL A 158 -3.94 4.36 -9.12
CA VAL A 158 -3.58 5.75 -8.76
C VAL A 158 -4.78 6.60 -9.10
N ALA A 159 -5.64 6.86 -8.12
CA ALA A 159 -6.96 7.45 -8.31
C ALA A 159 -6.93 8.99 -8.18
N HIS A 160 -6.97 9.71 -9.32
CA HIS A 160 -7.11 11.17 -9.29
C HIS A 160 -8.44 11.60 -8.64
N PRO A 161 -8.50 12.69 -7.81
CA PRO A 161 -7.45 13.70 -7.60
C PRO A 161 -6.47 13.43 -6.47
N ASP A 162 -6.76 12.55 -5.52
CA ASP A 162 -5.86 12.27 -4.40
C ASP A 162 -4.60 11.55 -4.86
N GLY A 163 -4.77 10.47 -5.64
CA GLY A 163 -3.68 9.79 -6.30
C GLY A 163 -3.03 10.64 -7.40
N GLN A 164 -1.70 10.72 -7.39
CA GLN A 164 -0.91 11.53 -8.32
C GLN A 164 0.21 10.70 -8.95
N LEU A 165 0.17 10.54 -10.27
CA LEU A 165 1.11 9.65 -10.96
C LEU A 165 2.57 10.10 -10.85
N GLY A 166 2.86 11.39 -10.93
CA GLY A 166 4.24 11.90 -10.79
C GLY A 166 4.83 11.60 -9.42
N ALA A 167 4.07 11.83 -8.34
CA ALA A 167 4.47 11.49 -6.98
C ALA A 167 4.65 9.97 -6.82
N TYR A 168 3.75 9.18 -7.42
CA TYR A 168 3.82 7.72 -7.40
C TYR A 168 5.09 7.16 -8.08
N LEU A 169 5.44 7.68 -9.26
CA LEU A 169 6.67 7.30 -9.98
C LEU A 169 7.92 7.63 -9.14
N SER A 170 7.99 8.85 -8.60
CA SER A 170 9.10 9.25 -7.71
C SER A 170 9.19 8.38 -6.46
N SER A 171 8.05 7.92 -5.91
CA SER A 171 8.01 7.01 -4.77
C SER A 171 8.55 5.62 -5.13
N LEU A 172 8.20 5.08 -6.31
CA LEU A 172 8.75 3.80 -6.80
C LEU A 172 10.27 3.88 -7.02
N GLU A 173 10.77 4.94 -7.67
CA GLU A 173 12.19 5.16 -7.90
C GLU A 173 12.97 5.26 -6.58
N ARG A 174 12.39 5.97 -5.62
CA ARG A 174 12.95 6.13 -4.29
C ARG A 174 12.99 4.81 -3.51
N LEU A 175 11.91 4.02 -3.53
CA LEU A 175 11.89 2.70 -2.91
C LEU A 175 12.92 1.78 -3.57
N HIS A 176 13.06 1.83 -4.91
CA HIS A 176 14.05 1.03 -5.65
C HIS A 176 15.48 1.37 -5.19
N ALA A 177 15.83 2.66 -5.14
CA ALA A 177 17.14 3.09 -4.66
C ALA A 177 17.39 2.64 -3.22
N LEU A 178 16.42 2.86 -2.33
CA LEU A 178 16.49 2.48 -0.92
C LEU A 178 16.65 0.97 -0.73
N CYS A 179 15.89 0.15 -1.47
CA CYS A 179 16.01 -1.31 -1.42
C CYS A 179 17.41 -1.77 -1.84
N GLY A 180 17.97 -1.18 -2.92
CA GLY A 180 19.32 -1.47 -3.37
C GLY A 180 20.40 -1.07 -2.35
N GLU A 181 20.29 0.12 -1.78
CA GLU A 181 21.27 0.66 -0.83
C GLU A 181 21.26 -0.06 0.51
N GLN A 182 20.08 -0.44 1.02
CA GLN A 182 19.93 -1.08 2.33
C GLN A 182 19.85 -2.61 2.26
N GLY A 183 19.90 -3.19 1.06
CA GLY A 183 19.82 -4.64 0.88
C GLY A 183 18.45 -5.23 1.27
N ILE A 184 17.36 -4.45 1.08
CA ILE A 184 15.99 -4.91 1.30
C ILE A 184 15.64 -5.88 0.16
N THR A 185 15.17 -7.07 0.53
CA THR A 185 14.89 -8.14 -0.41
C THR A 185 13.41 -8.45 -0.57
N THR A 186 12.60 -8.10 0.43
CA THR A 186 11.22 -8.58 0.53
C THR A 186 10.25 -7.41 0.60
N VAL A 187 9.13 -7.50 -0.13
CA VAL A 187 7.98 -6.59 0.01
C VAL A 187 6.86 -7.27 0.77
N TRP A 188 6.36 -6.62 1.80
CA TRP A 188 5.18 -6.98 2.57
C TRP A 188 4.03 -6.01 2.21
N PRO A 189 3.16 -6.39 1.27
CA PRO A 189 2.18 -5.48 0.68
C PRO A 189 0.92 -5.33 1.54
N GLY A 190 0.10 -4.30 1.24
CA GLY A 190 -1.24 -4.13 1.81
C GLY A 190 -2.25 -5.16 1.30
N HIS A 191 -2.06 -5.70 0.08
CA HIS A 191 -2.90 -6.74 -0.51
C HIS A 191 -2.09 -7.78 -1.28
N GLY A 192 -2.57 -9.04 -1.23
CA GLY A 192 -1.94 -10.16 -1.93
C GLY A 192 -0.69 -10.70 -1.23
N PRO A 193 0.02 -11.66 -1.85
CA PRO A 193 1.14 -12.36 -1.23
C PRO A 193 2.39 -11.49 -1.06
N VAL A 194 3.24 -11.87 -0.14
CA VAL A 194 4.61 -11.37 0.00
C VAL A 194 5.39 -11.58 -1.30
N ILE A 195 6.30 -10.65 -1.61
CA ILE A 195 7.18 -10.70 -2.76
C ILE A 195 8.63 -10.82 -2.27
N ASP A 196 9.34 -11.89 -2.67
CA ASP A 196 10.70 -12.17 -2.24
C ASP A 196 11.78 -11.46 -3.07
N ASP A 197 11.41 -10.75 -4.12
CA ASP A 197 12.28 -9.95 -4.99
C ASP A 197 11.78 -8.50 -5.07
N ALA A 198 12.18 -7.70 -4.08
CA ALA A 198 11.75 -6.30 -3.97
C ALA A 198 12.19 -5.45 -5.17
N LEU A 199 13.43 -5.61 -5.64
CA LEU A 199 13.95 -4.84 -6.78
C LEU A 199 13.25 -5.24 -8.08
N GLY A 200 13.08 -6.54 -8.34
CA GLY A 200 12.36 -7.01 -9.51
C GLY A 200 10.89 -6.58 -9.53
N ALA A 201 10.23 -6.52 -8.37
CA ALA A 201 8.87 -5.99 -8.27
C ALA A 201 8.82 -4.49 -8.63
N LEU A 202 9.75 -3.69 -8.09
CA LEU A 202 9.80 -2.25 -8.36
C LEU A 202 10.15 -1.95 -9.82
N ASP A 203 11.08 -2.70 -10.43
CA ASP A 203 11.37 -2.65 -11.87
C ASP A 203 10.12 -2.95 -12.70
N HIS A 204 9.38 -4.01 -12.33
CA HIS A 204 8.13 -4.37 -13.01
C HIS A 204 7.10 -3.23 -12.93
N TYR A 205 6.93 -2.62 -11.77
CA TYR A 205 5.99 -1.52 -11.58
C TYR A 205 6.38 -0.29 -12.40
N LEU A 206 7.65 0.11 -12.42
CA LEU A 206 8.17 1.23 -13.22
C LEU A 206 7.94 0.97 -14.71
N ALA A 207 8.35 -0.19 -15.22
CA ALA A 207 8.16 -0.57 -16.62
C ALA A 207 6.67 -0.62 -17.02
N HIS A 208 5.80 -1.16 -16.15
CA HIS A 208 4.36 -1.19 -16.39
C HIS A 208 3.77 0.23 -16.47
N ARG A 209 4.20 1.17 -15.62
CA ARG A 209 3.72 2.55 -15.66
C ARG A 209 4.15 3.27 -16.93
N GLU A 210 5.39 3.10 -17.37
CA GLU A 210 5.88 3.65 -18.63
C GLU A 210 5.09 3.09 -19.81
N GLN A 211 4.94 1.77 -19.90
CA GLN A 211 4.14 1.14 -20.94
C GLN A 211 2.70 1.67 -20.98
N ARG A 212 2.09 1.87 -19.83
CA ARG A 212 0.72 2.36 -19.73
C ARG A 212 0.62 3.82 -20.17
N LEU A 213 1.60 4.67 -19.84
CA LEU A 213 1.68 6.05 -20.33
C LEU A 213 1.81 6.09 -21.86
N ASP A 214 2.62 5.22 -22.46
CA ASP A 214 2.77 5.15 -23.93
C ASP A 214 1.47 4.74 -24.60
N GLN A 215 0.73 3.78 -24.03
CA GLN A 215 -0.59 3.39 -24.52
C GLN A 215 -1.59 4.56 -24.46
N VAL A 216 -1.58 5.33 -23.36
CA VAL A 216 -2.44 6.51 -23.22
C VAL A 216 -2.06 7.59 -24.24
N ARG A 217 -0.76 7.87 -24.45
CA ARG A 217 -0.29 8.81 -25.49
C ARG A 217 -0.75 8.38 -26.89
N ALA A 218 -0.61 7.09 -27.20
CA ALA A 218 -1.06 6.55 -28.49
C ALA A 218 -2.58 6.65 -28.66
N ALA A 219 -3.36 6.33 -27.64
CA ALA A 219 -4.81 6.45 -27.68
C ALA A 219 -5.25 7.91 -27.92
N LEU A 220 -4.68 8.87 -27.20
CA LEU A 220 -4.94 10.30 -27.36
C LEU A 220 -4.68 10.81 -28.79
N ALA A 221 -3.65 10.27 -29.45
CA ALA A 221 -3.33 10.65 -30.84
C ALA A 221 -4.38 10.19 -31.85
N THR A 222 -5.24 9.23 -31.51
CA THR A 222 -6.31 8.71 -32.37
C THR A 222 -7.69 9.31 -32.09
N LEU A 223 -7.85 9.90 -30.89
CA LEU A 223 -9.14 10.46 -30.46
C LEU A 223 -9.36 11.86 -31.05
N PRO A 224 -10.63 12.22 -31.37
CA PRO A 224 -10.96 13.60 -31.69
C PRO A 224 -10.72 14.52 -30.47
N PRO A 225 -10.45 15.80 -30.69
CA PRO A 225 -10.33 16.75 -29.58
C PRO A 225 -11.57 16.76 -28.70
N THR A 226 -11.36 16.63 -27.39
CA THR A 226 -12.41 16.65 -26.36
C THR A 226 -11.83 17.16 -25.05
N ASP A 227 -12.67 17.80 -24.23
CA ASP A 227 -12.27 18.32 -22.92
C ASP A 227 -12.07 17.21 -21.88
N ASP A 228 -12.71 16.05 -22.07
CA ASP A 228 -12.57 14.88 -21.19
C ASP A 228 -12.41 13.58 -21.98
N PRO A 229 -11.18 13.18 -22.33
CA PRO A 229 -10.90 11.96 -23.06
C PRO A 229 -10.85 10.69 -22.17
N ALA A 230 -10.95 10.82 -20.85
CA ALA A 230 -10.61 9.73 -19.92
C ALA A 230 -11.37 8.45 -20.24
N ARG A 231 -12.70 8.51 -20.41
CA ARG A 231 -13.53 7.36 -20.74
C ARG A 231 -13.18 6.72 -22.08
N ALA A 232 -12.96 7.52 -23.11
CA ALA A 232 -12.58 7.01 -24.43
C ALA A 232 -11.19 6.34 -24.42
N VAL A 233 -10.27 6.86 -23.62
CA VAL A 233 -8.96 6.23 -23.40
C VAL A 233 -9.10 4.87 -22.70
N VAL A 234 -9.98 4.77 -21.68
CA VAL A 234 -10.26 3.50 -21.01
C VAL A 234 -10.76 2.45 -22.00
N GLU A 235 -11.71 2.80 -22.87
CA GLU A 235 -12.26 1.88 -23.86
C GLU A 235 -11.23 1.34 -24.85
N ILE A 236 -10.14 2.08 -25.10
CA ILE A 236 -9.02 1.66 -25.97
C ILE A 236 -7.97 0.89 -25.18
N VAL A 237 -7.49 1.45 -24.08
CA VAL A 237 -6.30 0.97 -23.35
C VAL A 237 -6.63 -0.17 -22.40
N TYR A 238 -7.87 -0.24 -21.92
CA TYR A 238 -8.34 -1.22 -20.95
C TYR A 238 -9.44 -2.12 -21.52
N ALA A 239 -9.48 -2.29 -22.86
CA ALA A 239 -10.47 -3.11 -23.55
C ALA A 239 -10.48 -4.58 -23.07
N ASP A 240 -9.33 -5.10 -22.67
CA ASP A 240 -9.15 -6.47 -22.15
C ASP A 240 -9.42 -6.60 -20.66
N VAL A 241 -9.69 -5.49 -19.96
CA VAL A 241 -9.97 -5.47 -18.52
C VAL A 241 -11.48 -5.59 -18.28
N ASP A 242 -11.86 -6.36 -17.25
CA ASP A 242 -13.27 -6.52 -16.88
C ASP A 242 -13.95 -5.14 -16.71
N PRO A 243 -15.09 -4.88 -17.36
CA PRO A 243 -15.80 -3.60 -17.26
C PRO A 243 -16.15 -3.16 -15.84
N VAL A 244 -16.23 -4.07 -14.87
CA VAL A 244 -16.43 -3.74 -13.45
C VAL A 244 -15.29 -2.85 -12.92
N LEU A 245 -14.07 -2.97 -13.47
CA LEU A 245 -12.90 -2.20 -13.09
C LEU A 245 -12.74 -0.88 -13.89
N TRP A 246 -13.58 -0.62 -14.89
CA TRP A 246 -13.42 0.55 -15.75
C TRP A 246 -13.58 1.88 -15.00
N GLY A 247 -14.37 1.90 -13.91
CA GLY A 247 -14.45 3.09 -13.04
C GLY A 247 -13.11 3.42 -12.39
N ALA A 248 -12.43 2.43 -11.83
CA ALA A 248 -11.09 2.59 -11.25
C ALA A 248 -10.03 2.91 -12.32
N ALA A 249 -10.14 2.24 -13.50
CA ALA A 249 -9.27 2.54 -14.64
C ALA A 249 -9.43 3.99 -15.13
N GLU A 250 -10.64 4.54 -15.12
CA GLU A 250 -10.89 5.93 -15.51
C GLU A 250 -10.22 6.92 -14.54
N LEU A 251 -10.27 6.67 -13.24
CA LEU A 251 -9.56 7.49 -12.25
C LEU A 251 -8.04 7.43 -12.47
N SER A 252 -7.49 6.24 -12.78
CA SER A 252 -6.08 6.09 -13.14
C SER A 252 -5.72 6.81 -14.44
N VAL A 253 -6.58 6.76 -15.46
CA VAL A 253 -6.37 7.51 -16.71
C VAL A 253 -6.39 9.03 -16.44
N ARG A 254 -7.27 9.53 -15.58
CA ARG A 254 -7.26 10.94 -15.17
C ARG A 254 -5.96 11.34 -14.50
N ALA A 255 -5.36 10.52 -13.66
CA ALA A 255 -4.04 10.77 -13.08
C ALA A 255 -2.93 10.79 -14.16
N GLN A 256 -3.00 9.90 -15.15
CA GLN A 256 -2.07 9.85 -16.29
C GLN A 256 -2.21 11.09 -17.17
N LEU A 257 -3.44 11.53 -17.46
CA LEU A 257 -3.70 12.75 -18.24
C LEU A 257 -3.19 14.01 -17.53
N ALA A 258 -3.40 14.11 -16.22
CA ALA A 258 -2.87 15.21 -15.41
C ALA A 258 -1.34 15.25 -15.45
N TYR A 259 -0.68 14.09 -15.30
CA TYR A 259 0.77 13.95 -15.40
C TYR A 259 1.29 14.37 -16.78
N LEU A 260 0.72 13.84 -17.87
CA LEU A 260 1.11 14.21 -19.25
C LEU A 260 0.88 15.68 -19.58
N SER A 261 -0.05 16.33 -18.91
CA SER A 261 -0.29 17.77 -19.08
C SER A 261 0.76 18.61 -18.35
N SER A 262 1.36 18.10 -17.29
CA SER A 262 2.41 18.79 -16.53
C SER A 262 3.80 18.66 -17.16
N GLU A 263 4.01 17.70 -18.07
CA GLU A 263 5.27 17.54 -18.83
C GLU A 263 5.40 18.50 -20.02
N ARG A 264 4.34 19.25 -20.37
CA ARG A 264 4.31 20.21 -21.50
C ARG A 264 4.67 21.62 -21.04
#